data_93f21c437c7ffb47bfe028984da6c5fd
#
_entry.id   93f21c437c7ffb47bfe028984da6c5fd
#
_cell.length_a   1.000
_cell.length_b   1.000
_cell.length_c   1.000
_cell.angle_alpha   90.00
_cell.angle_beta   90.00
_cell.angle_gamma   90.00
#
_symmetry.space_group_name_H-M   'P 1'
#
loop_
_entity.id
_entity.type
_entity.pdbx_description
1 polymer ?
#
loop_
_entity_poly.entity_id
_entity_poly.type
_entity_poly.pdbx_seq_one_letter_code
_entity_poly.pdbx_strand_id
1 'polypeptide(L)'
;FEDTILGAEDTLYALEYDLFCPGRDTVAGEAERIQRTAQALARLDVYASLSYVAEHNHYVRPKLNSRGKIDIKDGRHPVVEKMIPNDMFIANDTLLDNGDHRVSVITGPNMAGKSTYMRQTALIVLMAQIGSFVPASKANIGIVDRIFTRVGASDDLASGQSTFMVEMTEVANILRNATSNSLLILDEIGRGTSTFDGLSIAWAVIEHVANPKLLGAKTLFATHYHELTELEGKLP
;
A
#
# COMPACT_ATOMS: atom_id res chain seq x y z
N PHE A 1 -23.45 63.17 20.18
CA PHE A 1 -22.33 62.83 19.24
C PHE A 1 -21.49 61.69 19.79
N GLU A 2 -21.14 61.71 21.10
CA GLU A 2 -20.31 60.64 21.72
C GLU A 2 -21.03 59.29 21.69
N ASP A 3 -22.29 59.22 22.07
CA ASP A 3 -23.12 57.99 22.03
C ASP A 3 -23.29 57.44 20.62
N THR A 4 -23.35 58.33 19.61
CA THR A 4 -23.50 57.92 18.21
C THR A 4 -22.22 57.30 17.65
N ILE A 5 -21.06 57.77 18.11
CA ILE A 5 -19.76 57.26 17.68
C ILE A 5 -19.41 55.98 18.45
N LEU A 6 -19.61 55.95 19.76
CA LEU A 6 -19.29 54.78 20.59
C LEU A 6 -20.23 53.58 20.31
N GLY A 7 -21.49 53.85 19.93
CA GLY A 7 -22.44 52.76 19.57
C GLY A 7 -22.43 52.37 18.10
N ALA A 8 -21.65 53.01 17.23
CA ALA A 8 -21.64 52.74 15.80
C ALA A 8 -21.09 51.35 15.46
N GLU A 9 -20.05 50.90 16.18
CA GLU A 9 -19.42 49.59 15.99
C GLU A 9 -20.37 48.47 16.38
N ASP A 10 -21.02 48.60 17.55
CA ASP A 10 -22.02 47.59 18.00
C ASP A 10 -23.22 47.52 17.05
N THR A 11 -23.66 48.66 16.52
CA THR A 11 -24.73 48.73 15.52
C THR A 11 -24.31 48.05 14.20
N LEU A 12 -23.06 48.25 13.80
CA LEU A 12 -22.51 47.61 12.60
C LEU A 12 -22.50 46.07 12.75
N TYR A 13 -21.98 45.55 13.85
CA TYR A 13 -21.96 44.11 14.11
C TYR A 13 -23.37 43.50 14.20
N ALA A 14 -24.32 44.17 14.82
CA ALA A 14 -25.70 43.75 14.88
C ALA A 14 -26.32 43.67 13.47
N LEU A 15 -26.08 44.69 12.64
CA LEU A 15 -26.59 44.72 11.26
C LEU A 15 -25.92 43.65 10.39
N GLU A 16 -24.61 43.43 10.50
CA GLU A 16 -23.89 42.36 9.81
C GLU A 16 -24.45 40.99 10.18
N TYR A 17 -24.69 40.76 11.47
CA TYR A 17 -25.26 39.48 11.95
C TYR A 17 -26.69 39.30 11.41
N ASP A 18 -27.54 40.32 11.45
CA ASP A 18 -28.91 40.26 10.94
C ASP A 18 -28.96 40.01 9.42
N LEU A 19 -28.02 40.53 8.65
CA LEU A 19 -27.87 40.28 7.22
C LEU A 19 -27.28 38.89 6.92
N PHE A 20 -26.38 38.40 7.76
CA PHE A 20 -25.75 37.11 7.62
C PHE A 20 -26.74 35.95 7.87
N CYS A 21 -27.56 36.07 8.93
CA CYS A 21 -28.46 34.98 9.36
C CYS A 21 -29.42 34.48 8.27
N PRO A 22 -30.12 35.32 7.53
CA PRO A 22 -30.99 34.86 6.44
C PRO A 22 -30.22 34.14 5.32
N GLY A 23 -29.01 34.61 4.99
CA GLY A 23 -28.13 33.94 4.04
C GLY A 23 -27.70 32.56 4.52
N ARG A 24 -27.26 32.45 5.76
CA ARG A 24 -26.91 31.18 6.42
C ARG A 24 -28.10 30.21 6.41
N ASP A 25 -29.26 30.67 6.82
CA ASP A 25 -30.45 29.82 6.95
C ASP A 25 -30.96 29.36 5.58
N THR A 26 -30.84 30.18 4.54
CA THR A 26 -31.11 29.81 3.16
C THR A 26 -30.17 28.69 2.70
N VAL A 27 -28.88 28.83 2.91
CA VAL A 27 -27.87 27.80 2.59
C VAL A 27 -28.10 26.53 3.40
N ALA A 28 -28.41 26.65 4.69
CA ALA A 28 -28.73 25.52 5.55
C ALA A 28 -29.96 24.73 5.06
N GLY A 29 -30.99 25.44 4.58
CA GLY A 29 -32.16 24.80 3.97
C GLY A 29 -31.89 23.99 2.70
N GLU A 30 -30.82 24.34 1.97
CA GLU A 30 -30.38 23.63 0.76
C GLU A 30 -29.20 22.64 1.01
N ALA A 31 -28.82 22.44 2.27
CA ALA A 31 -27.61 21.68 2.62
C ALA A 31 -27.58 20.27 2.02
N GLU A 32 -28.70 19.56 2.03
CA GLU A 32 -28.79 18.20 1.46
C GLU A 32 -28.53 18.19 -0.05
N ARG A 33 -29.07 19.17 -0.77
CA ARG A 33 -28.87 19.32 -2.21
C ARG A 33 -27.43 19.67 -2.55
N ILE A 34 -26.83 20.58 -1.77
CA ILE A 34 -25.43 20.98 -1.92
C ILE A 34 -24.53 19.77 -1.66
N GLN A 35 -24.76 19.01 -0.59
CA GLN A 35 -23.98 17.82 -0.25
C GLN A 35 -24.08 16.72 -1.32
N ARG A 36 -25.28 16.46 -1.86
CA ARG A 36 -25.46 15.51 -2.97
C ARG A 36 -24.69 15.93 -4.22
N THR A 37 -24.73 17.20 -4.55
CA THR A 37 -23.99 17.75 -5.69
C THR A 37 -22.48 17.63 -5.48
N ALA A 38 -22.00 18.00 -4.28
CA ALA A 38 -20.58 17.88 -3.91
C ALA A 38 -20.09 16.43 -4.00
N GLN A 39 -20.87 15.45 -3.53
CA GLN A 39 -20.53 14.02 -3.64
C GLN A 39 -20.48 13.56 -5.13
N ALA A 40 -21.37 14.03 -5.96
CA ALA A 40 -21.36 13.71 -7.39
C ALA A 40 -20.10 14.29 -8.07
N LEU A 41 -19.76 15.54 -7.79
CA LEU A 41 -18.57 16.20 -8.29
C LEU A 41 -17.29 15.50 -7.80
N ALA A 42 -17.22 15.13 -6.52
CA ALA A 42 -16.07 14.41 -5.97
C ALA A 42 -15.83 13.06 -6.68
N ARG A 43 -16.91 12.33 -7.02
CA ARG A 43 -16.78 11.07 -7.79
C ARG A 43 -16.28 11.33 -9.21
N LEU A 44 -16.78 12.36 -9.88
CA LEU A 44 -16.32 12.72 -11.22
C LEU A 44 -14.84 13.15 -11.21
N ASP A 45 -14.43 13.91 -10.21
CA ASP A 45 -13.04 14.34 -10.04
C ASP A 45 -12.09 13.15 -9.88
N VAL A 46 -12.46 12.17 -9.03
CA VAL A 46 -11.69 10.92 -8.88
C VAL A 46 -11.60 10.17 -10.22
N TYR A 47 -12.72 10.01 -10.94
CA TYR A 47 -12.69 9.31 -12.23
C TYR A 47 -11.86 10.04 -13.27
N ALA A 48 -11.97 11.36 -13.33
CA ALA A 48 -11.15 12.17 -14.23
C ALA A 48 -9.66 12.04 -13.92
N SER A 49 -9.28 12.14 -12.64
CA SER A 49 -7.88 11.99 -12.20
C SER A 49 -7.32 10.61 -12.51
N LEU A 50 -8.06 9.55 -12.18
CA LEU A 50 -7.61 8.17 -12.45
C LEU A 50 -7.52 7.89 -13.96
N SER A 51 -8.46 8.40 -14.76
CA SER A 51 -8.45 8.25 -16.22
C SER A 51 -7.26 8.96 -16.85
N TYR A 52 -7.00 10.20 -16.42
CA TYR A 52 -5.86 10.98 -16.88
C TYR A 52 -4.53 10.26 -16.60
N VAL A 53 -4.35 9.78 -15.36
CA VAL A 53 -3.15 9.05 -14.97
C VAL A 53 -3.01 7.75 -15.76
N ALA A 54 -4.10 7.02 -15.97
CA ALA A 54 -4.07 5.76 -16.71
C ALA A 54 -3.67 5.95 -18.18
N GLU A 55 -4.24 6.97 -18.85
CA GLU A 55 -3.94 7.29 -20.25
C GLU A 55 -2.49 7.73 -20.41
N HIS A 56 -2.04 8.70 -19.60
CA HIS A 56 -0.70 9.28 -19.73
C HIS A 56 0.45 8.34 -19.34
N ASN A 57 0.15 7.31 -18.51
CA ASN A 57 1.18 6.35 -18.08
C ASN A 57 1.00 4.96 -18.69
N HIS A 58 0.10 4.81 -19.67
CA HIS A 58 -0.16 3.54 -20.34
C HIS A 58 -0.51 2.43 -19.35
N TYR A 59 -1.35 2.73 -18.36
CA TYR A 59 -1.85 1.76 -17.40
C TYR A 59 -2.99 0.94 -17.99
N VAL A 60 -3.10 -0.30 -17.59
CA VAL A 60 -4.13 -1.22 -18.09
C VAL A 60 -5.20 -1.48 -17.04
N ARG A 61 -6.42 -1.80 -17.49
CA ARG A 61 -7.51 -2.19 -16.61
C ARG A 61 -7.25 -3.57 -16.02
N PRO A 62 -7.10 -3.72 -14.68
CA PRO A 62 -6.92 -5.01 -14.07
C PRO A 62 -8.24 -5.81 -14.07
N LYS A 63 -8.13 -7.13 -14.14
CA LYS A 63 -9.22 -8.03 -13.78
C LYS A 63 -9.12 -8.32 -12.28
N LEU A 64 -10.24 -8.23 -11.57
CA LEU A 64 -10.32 -8.62 -10.17
C LEU A 64 -10.92 -10.02 -10.05
N ASN A 65 -10.42 -10.83 -9.11
CA ASN A 65 -10.93 -12.17 -8.85
C ASN A 65 -11.00 -12.46 -7.34
N SER A 66 -11.90 -13.35 -6.95
CA SER A 66 -12.06 -13.84 -5.58
C SER A 66 -11.27 -15.12 -5.26
N ARG A 67 -10.49 -15.62 -6.23
CA ARG A 67 -9.75 -16.89 -6.09
C ARG A 67 -8.37 -16.72 -5.46
N GLY A 68 -8.00 -15.50 -5.06
CA GLY A 68 -6.73 -15.18 -4.43
C GLY A 68 -5.52 -15.17 -5.38
N LYS A 69 -5.66 -15.45 -6.67
CA LYS A 69 -4.55 -15.44 -7.63
C LYS A 69 -4.16 -14.00 -7.99
N ILE A 70 -2.89 -13.67 -7.85
CA ILE A 70 -2.25 -12.44 -8.33
C ILE A 70 -1.34 -12.83 -9.49
N ASP A 71 -1.69 -12.39 -10.71
CA ASP A 71 -0.96 -12.68 -11.94
C ASP A 71 -0.76 -11.36 -12.70
N ILE A 72 0.44 -10.85 -12.64
CA ILE A 72 0.85 -9.56 -13.23
C ILE A 72 1.88 -9.86 -14.32
N LYS A 73 1.68 -9.31 -15.50
CA LYS A 73 2.60 -9.37 -16.63
C LYS A 73 3.19 -7.99 -16.90
N ASP A 74 4.50 -7.95 -17.08
CA ASP A 74 5.25 -6.73 -17.35
C ASP A 74 4.92 -5.62 -16.34
N GLY A 75 4.87 -5.96 -15.05
CA GLY A 75 4.60 -5.01 -13.98
C GLY A 75 5.72 -3.97 -13.88
N ARG A 76 5.34 -2.70 -13.65
CA ARG A 76 6.27 -1.58 -13.48
C ARG A 76 6.02 -0.89 -12.15
N HIS A 77 7.05 -0.28 -11.58
CA HIS A 77 6.90 0.47 -10.34
C HIS A 77 6.41 1.90 -10.64
N PRO A 78 5.20 2.30 -10.24
CA PRO A 78 4.56 3.55 -10.68
C PRO A 78 5.33 4.83 -10.35
N VAL A 79 6.19 4.79 -9.35
CA VAL A 79 7.03 5.93 -8.95
C VAL A 79 8.40 5.84 -9.60
N VAL A 80 9.06 4.67 -9.48
CA VAL A 80 10.45 4.51 -9.96
C VAL A 80 10.54 4.67 -11.46
N GLU A 81 9.57 4.15 -12.24
CA GLU A 81 9.55 4.31 -13.69
C GLU A 81 9.55 5.78 -14.15
N LYS A 82 9.03 6.69 -13.31
CA LYS A 82 9.04 8.14 -13.60
C LYS A 82 10.32 8.85 -13.20
N MET A 83 11.09 8.25 -12.29
CA MET A 83 12.34 8.83 -11.79
C MET A 83 13.55 8.39 -12.63
N ILE A 84 13.42 7.29 -13.37
CA ILE A 84 14.47 6.79 -14.25
C ILE A 84 14.28 7.40 -15.64
N PRO A 85 15.31 8.04 -16.22
CA PRO A 85 15.20 8.62 -17.57
C PRO A 85 14.98 7.53 -18.63
N ASN A 86 14.01 7.80 -19.53
CA ASN A 86 13.80 7.10 -20.81
C ASN A 86 13.89 5.56 -20.78
N ASP A 87 12.76 4.90 -20.60
CA ASP A 87 12.53 3.46 -20.87
C ASP A 87 13.54 2.44 -20.27
N MET A 88 14.34 2.86 -19.30
CA MET A 88 15.31 1.98 -18.65
C MET A 88 14.71 1.13 -17.52
N PHE A 89 13.42 1.27 -17.20
CA PHE A 89 12.78 0.43 -16.22
C PHE A 89 12.51 -0.96 -16.80
N ILE A 90 13.09 -2.00 -16.17
CA ILE A 90 12.86 -3.38 -16.59
C ILE A 90 11.57 -3.87 -15.90
N ALA A 91 10.56 -4.17 -16.72
CA ALA A 91 9.30 -4.71 -16.25
C ALA A 91 9.45 -6.16 -15.74
N ASN A 92 8.64 -6.56 -14.76
CA ASN A 92 8.73 -7.87 -14.13
C ASN A 92 7.36 -8.55 -14.03
N ASP A 93 7.34 -9.87 -14.24
CA ASP A 93 6.19 -10.71 -13.99
C ASP A 93 6.06 -11.06 -12.49
N THR A 94 4.83 -11.21 -12.02
CA THR A 94 4.55 -11.70 -10.67
C THR A 94 3.42 -12.72 -10.71
N LEU A 95 3.65 -13.89 -10.12
CA LEU A 95 2.63 -14.90 -9.93
C LEU A 95 2.61 -15.34 -8.47
N LEU A 96 1.47 -15.10 -7.80
CA LEU A 96 1.20 -15.59 -6.44
C LEU A 96 -0.22 -16.18 -6.40
N ASP A 97 -0.39 -17.23 -5.63
CA ASP A 97 -1.70 -17.85 -5.37
C ASP A 97 -1.75 -18.44 -3.95
N ASN A 98 -2.84 -19.10 -3.62
CA ASN A 98 -2.96 -19.80 -2.33
C ASN A 98 -2.57 -21.28 -2.42
N GLY A 99 -1.99 -21.72 -3.55
CA GLY A 99 -1.51 -23.06 -3.82
C GLY A 99 0.01 -23.12 -3.96
N ASP A 100 0.49 -23.56 -5.13
CA ASP A 100 1.90 -23.83 -5.40
C ASP A 100 2.79 -22.57 -5.46
N HIS A 101 2.20 -21.40 -5.69
CA HIS A 101 2.92 -20.11 -5.76
C HIS A 101 2.59 -19.21 -4.58
N ARG A 102 2.51 -19.77 -3.37
CA ARG A 102 2.14 -19.01 -2.17
C ARG A 102 3.25 -18.12 -1.65
N VAL A 103 4.46 -18.62 -1.61
CA VAL A 103 5.63 -17.89 -1.14
C VAL A 103 6.69 -17.84 -2.24
N SER A 104 7.17 -16.66 -2.54
CA SER A 104 8.30 -16.46 -3.45
C SER A 104 9.49 -15.94 -2.65
N VAL A 105 10.55 -16.74 -2.55
CA VAL A 105 11.82 -16.36 -1.94
C VAL A 105 12.69 -15.70 -2.99
N ILE A 106 13.07 -14.44 -2.74
CA ILE A 106 13.84 -13.61 -3.67
C ILE A 106 15.22 -13.38 -3.11
N THR A 107 16.23 -13.96 -3.75
CA THR A 107 17.65 -13.82 -3.38
C THR A 107 18.38 -12.94 -4.39
N GLY A 108 19.53 -12.44 -4.03
CA GLY A 108 20.40 -11.66 -4.91
C GLY A 108 21.15 -10.54 -4.15
N PRO A 109 22.10 -9.87 -4.82
CA PRO A 109 22.89 -8.82 -4.21
C PRO A 109 22.07 -7.59 -3.83
N ASN A 110 22.64 -6.74 -2.98
CA ASN A 110 22.07 -5.42 -2.72
C ASN A 110 22.01 -4.60 -4.01
N MET A 111 21.02 -3.72 -4.11
CA MET A 111 20.76 -2.87 -5.29
C MET A 111 20.32 -3.63 -6.55
N ALA A 112 20.06 -4.94 -6.48
CA ALA A 112 19.53 -5.72 -7.61
C ALA A 112 18.04 -5.48 -7.90
N GLY A 113 17.39 -4.57 -7.16
CA GLY A 113 15.97 -4.23 -7.37
C GLY A 113 14.97 -5.11 -6.64
N LYS A 114 15.40 -6.00 -5.72
CA LYS A 114 14.50 -6.88 -4.94
C LYS A 114 13.37 -6.11 -4.26
N SER A 115 13.73 -5.13 -3.44
CA SER A 115 12.75 -4.31 -2.70
C SER A 115 11.85 -3.49 -3.63
N THR A 116 12.38 -3.01 -4.76
CA THR A 116 11.61 -2.30 -5.79
C THR A 116 10.55 -3.21 -6.40
N TYR A 117 10.92 -4.45 -6.77
CA TYR A 117 10.01 -5.45 -7.30
C TYR A 117 8.89 -5.82 -6.33
N MET A 118 9.21 -6.01 -5.05
CA MET A 118 8.20 -6.34 -4.04
C MET A 118 7.23 -5.19 -3.78
N ARG A 119 7.75 -3.96 -3.66
CA ARG A 119 6.93 -2.76 -3.50
C ARG A 119 6.06 -2.49 -4.71
N GLN A 120 6.57 -2.69 -5.92
CA GLN A 120 5.82 -2.64 -7.17
C GLN A 120 4.59 -3.55 -7.12
N THR A 121 4.77 -4.80 -6.72
CA THR A 121 3.67 -5.76 -6.61
C THR A 121 2.61 -5.30 -5.61
N ALA A 122 3.02 -4.84 -4.43
CA ALA A 122 2.10 -4.31 -3.42
C ALA A 122 1.32 -3.09 -3.92
N LEU A 123 2.00 -2.15 -4.62
CA LEU A 123 1.36 -0.97 -5.18
C LEU A 123 0.37 -1.32 -6.30
N ILE A 124 0.70 -2.25 -7.20
CA ILE A 124 -0.21 -2.72 -8.25
C ILE A 124 -1.47 -3.33 -7.64
N VAL A 125 -1.33 -4.17 -6.60
CA VAL A 125 -2.47 -4.77 -5.91
C VAL A 125 -3.33 -3.71 -5.23
N LEU A 126 -2.71 -2.73 -4.54
CA LEU A 126 -3.40 -1.62 -3.90
C LEU A 126 -4.16 -0.77 -4.93
N MET A 127 -3.48 -0.37 -6.02
CA MET A 127 -4.08 0.42 -7.10
C MET A 127 -5.28 -0.29 -7.71
N ALA A 128 -5.17 -1.60 -7.97
CA ALA A 128 -6.28 -2.39 -8.50
C ALA A 128 -7.49 -2.38 -7.56
N GLN A 129 -7.27 -2.50 -6.25
CA GLN A 129 -8.36 -2.56 -5.26
C GLN A 129 -9.05 -1.22 -4.98
N ILE A 130 -8.36 -0.10 -5.17
CA ILE A 130 -8.99 1.22 -5.10
C ILE A 130 -9.73 1.61 -6.39
N GLY A 131 -9.71 0.76 -7.41
CA GLY A 131 -10.40 0.99 -8.68
C GLY A 131 -9.56 1.72 -9.74
N SER A 132 -8.26 1.86 -9.54
CA SER A 132 -7.33 2.42 -10.52
C SER A 132 -6.94 1.38 -11.58
N PHE A 133 -6.54 1.86 -12.75
CA PHE A 133 -5.74 1.09 -13.69
C PHE A 133 -4.31 0.93 -13.14
N VAL A 134 -3.56 -0.05 -13.64
CA VAL A 134 -2.29 -0.48 -13.07
C VAL A 134 -1.15 -0.46 -14.09
N PRO A 135 0.09 -0.18 -13.65
CA PRO A 135 1.28 -0.18 -14.49
C PRO A 135 1.73 -1.63 -14.84
N ALA A 136 1.10 -2.21 -15.82
CA ALA A 136 1.39 -3.56 -16.31
C ALA A 136 0.91 -3.71 -17.76
N SER A 137 1.32 -4.77 -18.48
CA SER A 137 0.72 -5.13 -19.76
C SER A 137 -0.58 -5.91 -19.57
N LYS A 138 -0.67 -6.70 -18.48
CA LYS A 138 -1.87 -7.44 -18.07
C LYS A 138 -1.82 -7.69 -16.57
N ALA A 139 -2.97 -7.58 -15.92
CA ALA A 139 -3.10 -7.88 -14.49
C ALA A 139 -4.41 -8.60 -14.19
N ASN A 140 -4.31 -9.70 -13.42
CA ASN A 140 -5.44 -10.41 -12.83
C ASN A 140 -5.18 -10.51 -11.32
N ILE A 141 -5.89 -9.70 -10.55
CA ILE A 141 -5.56 -9.44 -9.14
C ILE A 141 -6.62 -10.09 -8.24
N GLY A 142 -6.17 -11.05 -7.44
CA GLY A 142 -6.97 -11.61 -6.35
C GLY A 142 -7.13 -10.56 -5.25
N ILE A 143 -8.37 -10.39 -4.81
CA ILE A 143 -8.67 -9.45 -3.72
C ILE A 143 -7.95 -9.91 -2.46
N VAL A 144 -7.25 -9.00 -1.81
CA VAL A 144 -6.61 -9.20 -0.52
C VAL A 144 -7.29 -8.38 0.56
N ASP A 145 -7.34 -8.90 1.77
CA ASP A 145 -7.93 -8.20 2.90
C ASP A 145 -6.97 -7.16 3.49
N ARG A 146 -5.67 -7.44 3.45
CA ARG A 146 -4.61 -6.56 3.94
C ARG A 146 -3.33 -6.73 3.14
N ILE A 147 -2.56 -5.67 3.09
CA ILE A 147 -1.18 -5.68 2.60
C ILE A 147 -0.28 -5.31 3.76
N PHE A 148 0.58 -6.22 4.17
CA PHE A 148 1.58 -5.97 5.20
C PHE A 148 2.95 -5.81 4.56
N THR A 149 3.68 -4.81 5.00
CA THR A 149 5.04 -4.57 4.53
C THR A 149 5.98 -4.48 5.71
N ARG A 150 7.04 -5.26 5.69
CA ARG A 150 8.22 -5.08 6.52
C ARG A 150 9.39 -4.86 5.57
N VAL A 151 9.78 -3.63 5.43
CA VAL A 151 10.89 -3.20 4.58
C VAL A 151 11.93 -2.58 5.50
N GLY A 152 13.21 -2.85 5.27
CA GLY A 152 14.32 -2.50 6.15
C GLY A 152 14.17 -1.14 6.83
N ALA A 153 14.38 -1.08 8.14
CA ALA A 153 14.28 0.15 8.89
C ALA A 153 15.35 1.14 8.44
N SER A 154 14.97 2.39 8.24
CA SER A 154 15.90 3.49 8.46
C SER A 154 16.24 3.45 9.96
N ASP A 155 17.53 3.51 10.30
CA ASP A 155 17.99 3.60 11.67
C ASP A 155 17.30 4.79 12.36
N ASP A 156 16.26 4.51 13.13
CA ASP A 156 15.65 5.52 14.00
C ASP A 156 16.46 5.56 15.29
N LEU A 157 17.60 6.24 15.21
CA LEU A 157 18.48 6.49 16.35
C LEU A 157 17.81 7.29 17.47
N ALA A 158 16.65 7.88 17.19
CA ALA A 158 15.95 8.74 18.16
C ALA A 158 15.12 7.95 19.19
N SER A 159 14.71 6.72 18.88
CA SER A 159 13.84 5.93 19.77
C SER A 159 14.59 5.11 20.82
N GLY A 160 15.91 4.97 20.73
CA GLY A 160 16.75 4.20 21.66
C GLY A 160 16.44 2.69 21.69
N GLN A 161 15.57 2.20 20.81
CA GLN A 161 15.26 0.78 20.69
C GLN A 161 16.25 0.08 19.75
N SER A 162 16.61 -1.16 20.07
CA SER A 162 17.39 -1.99 19.16
C SER A 162 16.61 -2.20 17.86
N THR A 163 17.26 -1.97 16.71
CA THR A 163 16.71 -2.21 15.37
C THR A 163 16.16 -3.64 15.23
N PHE A 164 16.81 -4.60 15.87
CA PHE A 164 16.35 -5.98 15.93
C PHE A 164 15.01 -6.13 16.68
N MET A 165 14.82 -5.45 17.82
CA MET A 165 13.57 -5.52 18.58
C MET A 165 12.42 -4.87 17.85
N VAL A 166 12.66 -3.76 17.15
CA VAL A 166 11.66 -3.13 16.28
C VAL A 166 11.24 -4.08 15.17
N GLU A 167 12.21 -4.69 14.49
CA GLU A 167 11.98 -5.70 13.46
C GLU A 167 11.13 -6.86 13.98
N MET A 168 11.50 -7.45 15.11
CA MET A 168 10.76 -8.58 15.68
C MET A 168 9.36 -8.21 16.11
N THR A 169 9.16 -7.01 16.62
CA THR A 169 7.83 -6.50 16.99
C THR A 169 6.93 -6.33 15.76
N GLU A 170 7.46 -5.78 14.67
CA GLU A 170 6.74 -5.62 13.40
C GLU A 170 6.40 -6.99 12.79
N VAL A 171 7.35 -7.92 12.73
CA VAL A 171 7.10 -9.28 12.24
C VAL A 171 6.05 -9.98 13.09
N ALA A 172 6.13 -9.90 14.41
CA ALA A 172 5.14 -10.49 15.31
C ALA A 172 3.75 -9.88 15.09
N ASN A 173 3.66 -8.57 14.86
CA ASN A 173 2.40 -7.90 14.54
C ASN A 173 1.81 -8.41 13.22
N ILE A 174 2.64 -8.59 12.19
CA ILE A 174 2.22 -9.14 10.89
C ILE A 174 1.67 -10.56 11.09
N LEU A 175 2.44 -11.45 11.72
CA LEU A 175 2.05 -12.85 11.91
C LEU A 175 0.78 -13.03 12.74
N ARG A 176 0.47 -12.10 13.66
CA ARG A 176 -0.75 -12.13 14.48
C ARG A 176 -1.98 -11.62 13.74
N ASN A 177 -1.82 -10.69 12.81
CA ASN A 177 -2.93 -9.98 12.18
C ASN A 177 -3.17 -10.36 10.72
N ALA A 178 -2.23 -11.04 10.08
CA ALA A 178 -2.38 -11.53 8.72
C ALA A 178 -3.33 -12.73 8.65
N THR A 179 -3.96 -12.88 7.51
CA THR A 179 -4.82 -14.02 7.16
C THR A 179 -4.31 -14.70 5.89
N SER A 180 -4.85 -15.85 5.53
CA SER A 180 -4.54 -16.52 4.25
C SER A 180 -4.89 -15.67 3.01
N ASN A 181 -5.72 -14.65 3.17
CA ASN A 181 -6.08 -13.72 2.10
C ASN A 181 -5.18 -12.47 2.05
N SER A 182 -4.26 -12.31 3.01
CA SER A 182 -3.34 -11.18 3.03
C SER A 182 -2.21 -11.32 2.00
N LEU A 183 -1.60 -10.19 1.63
CA LEU A 183 -0.35 -10.11 0.89
C LEU A 183 0.75 -9.61 1.83
N LEU A 184 1.82 -10.38 1.96
CA LEU A 184 2.96 -10.04 2.80
C LEU A 184 4.18 -9.67 1.94
N ILE A 185 4.81 -8.56 2.29
CA ILE A 185 6.07 -8.08 1.71
C ILE A 185 7.10 -8.04 2.82
N LEU A 186 7.97 -9.04 2.87
CA LEU A 186 8.95 -9.22 3.94
C LEU A 186 10.36 -9.06 3.36
N ASP A 187 11.06 -8.01 3.75
CA ASP A 187 12.37 -7.65 3.22
C ASP A 187 13.44 -7.76 4.30
N GLU A 188 14.43 -8.62 4.07
CA GLU A 188 15.63 -8.79 4.88
C GLU A 188 15.36 -9.12 6.36
N ILE A 189 14.44 -10.03 6.64
CA ILE A 189 14.16 -10.50 8.00
C ILE A 189 15.37 -11.21 8.59
N GLY A 190 15.69 -10.88 9.85
CA GLY A 190 16.80 -11.47 10.60
C GLY A 190 18.14 -10.75 10.41
N ARG A 191 18.19 -9.61 9.72
CA ARG A 191 19.44 -8.87 9.47
C ARG A 191 20.02 -8.20 10.72
N GLY A 192 19.17 -7.90 11.71
CA GLY A 192 19.57 -7.15 12.93
C GLY A 192 20.28 -7.98 14.00
N THR A 193 20.63 -9.23 13.72
CA THR A 193 21.26 -10.15 14.69
C THR A 193 22.40 -10.96 14.07
N SER A 194 22.94 -11.97 14.81
CA SER A 194 23.97 -12.86 14.27
C SER A 194 23.46 -13.65 13.07
N THR A 195 24.34 -14.03 12.16
CA THR A 195 23.98 -14.74 10.91
C THR A 195 23.15 -15.99 11.17
N PHE A 196 23.53 -16.82 12.15
CA PHE A 196 22.84 -18.07 12.45
C PHE A 196 21.46 -17.84 13.09
N ASP A 197 21.37 -16.88 14.02
CA ASP A 197 20.10 -16.52 14.65
C ASP A 197 19.14 -15.90 13.61
N GLY A 198 19.66 -14.99 12.77
CA GLY A 198 18.91 -14.35 11.71
C GLY A 198 18.37 -15.35 10.69
N LEU A 199 19.19 -16.30 10.24
CA LEU A 199 18.79 -17.39 9.37
C LEU A 199 17.68 -18.24 10.02
N SER A 200 17.85 -18.62 11.29
CA SER A 200 16.88 -19.43 12.02
C SER A 200 15.52 -18.73 12.13
N ILE A 201 15.52 -17.43 12.41
CA ILE A 201 14.30 -16.61 12.49
C ILE A 201 13.64 -16.52 11.10
N ALA A 202 14.40 -16.19 10.06
CA ALA A 202 13.89 -16.08 8.70
C ALA A 202 13.27 -17.41 8.22
N TRP A 203 13.93 -18.52 8.52
CA TRP A 203 13.45 -19.88 8.23
C TRP A 203 12.10 -20.16 8.92
N ALA A 204 12.02 -19.92 10.23
CA ALA A 204 10.80 -20.12 11.00
C ALA A 204 9.64 -19.24 10.51
N VAL A 205 9.92 -17.99 10.11
CA VAL A 205 8.92 -17.09 9.53
C VAL A 205 8.40 -17.63 8.20
N ILE A 206 9.29 -18.09 7.29
CA ILE A 206 8.87 -18.67 6.01
C ILE A 206 8.02 -19.93 6.22
N GLU A 207 8.44 -20.85 7.10
CA GLU A 207 7.64 -22.05 7.43
C GLU A 207 6.25 -21.67 7.96
N HIS A 208 6.18 -20.67 8.82
CA HIS A 208 4.90 -20.22 9.37
C HIS A 208 3.96 -19.63 8.30
N VAL A 209 4.48 -18.73 7.45
CA VAL A 209 3.66 -18.06 6.43
C VAL A 209 3.28 -18.98 5.26
N ALA A 210 4.13 -19.96 4.94
CA ALA A 210 3.87 -20.94 3.88
C ALA A 210 2.84 -21.98 4.29
N ASN A 211 2.76 -22.34 5.57
CA ASN A 211 1.92 -23.43 6.05
C ASN A 211 0.43 -23.01 6.10
N PRO A 212 -0.46 -23.68 5.30
CA PRO A 212 -1.89 -23.34 5.29
C PRO A 212 -2.60 -23.59 6.61
N LYS A 213 -2.05 -24.44 7.50
CA LYS A 213 -2.62 -24.72 8.82
C LYS A 213 -2.26 -23.65 9.85
N LEU A 214 -1.22 -22.84 9.58
CA LEU A 214 -0.79 -21.75 10.45
C LEU A 214 -1.25 -20.41 9.90
N LEU A 215 -0.79 -20.01 8.72
CA LEU A 215 -1.17 -18.75 8.08
C LEU A 215 -1.56 -18.93 6.61
N GLY A 216 -0.69 -19.48 5.77
CA GLY A 216 -0.97 -19.74 4.35
C GLY A 216 -1.13 -18.46 3.51
N ALA A 217 -0.45 -17.37 3.86
CA ALA A 217 -0.57 -16.08 3.17
C ALA A 217 0.33 -15.97 1.95
N LYS A 218 -0.13 -15.24 0.92
CA LYS A 218 0.69 -14.88 -0.24
C LYS A 218 1.83 -13.96 0.19
N THR A 219 3.07 -14.39 -0.06
CA THR A 219 4.25 -13.72 0.48
C THR A 219 5.35 -13.54 -0.57
N LEU A 220 5.87 -12.33 -0.68
CA LEU A 220 7.16 -12.04 -1.29
C LEU A 220 8.19 -11.85 -0.17
N PHE A 221 9.23 -12.66 -0.17
CA PHE A 221 10.24 -12.69 0.87
C PHE A 221 11.63 -12.45 0.28
N ALA A 222 12.19 -11.28 0.48
CA ALA A 222 13.56 -10.99 0.06
C ALA A 222 14.57 -11.30 1.19
N THR A 223 15.66 -11.91 0.81
CA THR A 223 16.67 -12.35 1.77
C THR A 223 18.08 -12.39 1.17
N HIS A 224 19.09 -12.31 2.04
CA HIS A 224 20.49 -12.62 1.73
C HIS A 224 20.87 -14.06 2.05
N TYR A 225 20.01 -14.78 2.77
CA TYR A 225 20.25 -16.17 3.15
C TYR A 225 19.90 -17.09 1.98
N HIS A 226 20.92 -17.49 1.21
CA HIS A 226 20.75 -18.42 0.09
C HIS A 226 20.22 -19.78 0.52
N GLU A 227 20.49 -20.18 1.75
CA GLU A 227 20.05 -21.42 2.36
C GLU A 227 18.52 -21.56 2.37
N LEU A 228 17.78 -20.43 2.40
CA LEU A 228 16.33 -20.44 2.36
C LEU A 228 15.75 -20.94 1.02
N THR A 229 16.54 -20.95 -0.03
CA THR A 229 16.12 -21.57 -1.33
C THR A 229 16.00 -23.08 -1.24
N GLU A 230 16.66 -23.72 -0.25
CA GLU A 230 16.51 -25.16 0.00
C GLU A 230 15.11 -25.58 0.48
N LEU A 231 14.27 -24.61 0.86
CA LEU A 231 12.88 -24.85 1.23
C LEU A 231 11.98 -25.12 0.04
N GLU A 232 12.45 -24.85 -1.19
CA GLU A 232 11.72 -25.13 -2.41
C GLU A 232 11.40 -26.65 -2.49
N GLY A 233 10.12 -26.96 -2.69
CA GLY A 233 9.62 -28.34 -2.74
C GLY A 233 9.56 -29.08 -1.39
N LYS A 234 10.01 -28.45 -0.28
CA LYS A 234 9.92 -29.05 1.07
C LYS A 234 8.74 -28.50 1.87
N LEU A 235 8.27 -27.32 1.52
CA LEU A 235 7.10 -26.68 2.15
C LEU A 235 5.82 -26.97 1.34
N PRO A 236 4.67 -27.03 2.04
CA PRO A 236 3.38 -27.31 1.40
C PRO A 236 2.88 -26.14 0.55
#